data_f6ed993b48c658fb1eee3ec5e4afa8ec
#
_entry.id   f6ed993b48c658fb1eee3ec5e4afa8ec
#
_cell.length_a   1.000
_cell.length_b   1.000
_cell.length_c   1.000
_cell.angle_alpha   90.00
_cell.angle_beta   90.00
_cell.angle_gamma   90.00
#
_symmetry.space_group_name_H-M   'P 1'
#
loop_
_entity.id
_entity.type
_entity.pdbx_description
1 polymer ?
#
loop_
_entity_poly.entity_id
_entity_poly.type
_entity_poly.pdbx_seq_one_letter_code
_entity_poly.pdbx_strand_id
1 'polypeptide(L)'
;MLGLPFTAQAQPKGFVLMASTIGPIDAGIVAALEDQFEKETGVRVRHVGAGTGEALKISEKGNVDLVMVHAKSLEEKFVADGFGTERIPLMYNDFVIVGPAADPAGIKGMKTAAEALKKISEKGAPFISRGDKSGTHVAEMELWAKAGVKPAGAWYTVYEKGKEGNVPTLKYTDEQEAYTVIDRATWLSLRDKIKLPILVEKDEALLNFISLIPVNPKKFPKVNHKDTMKFVKWLTNPEKGQKVIVEFGVERYGSPLFFPNSTQWQALQAEK
;
A
#
# COMPACT_ATOMS: atom_id res chain seq x y z
N MET A 1 -47.49 3.27 -20.87
CA MET A 1 -46.42 3.60 -19.89
C MET A 1 -46.01 2.31 -19.22
N LEU A 2 -44.85 1.74 -19.62
CA LEU A 2 -44.30 0.56 -18.99
C LEU A 2 -43.39 1.03 -17.83
N GLY A 3 -43.88 0.83 -16.59
CA GLY A 3 -43.09 1.10 -15.39
C GLY A 3 -41.95 0.11 -15.30
N LEU A 4 -40.70 0.60 -15.37
CA LEU A 4 -39.53 -0.19 -15.04
C LEU A 4 -39.59 -0.61 -13.55
N PRO A 5 -39.36 -1.87 -13.21
CA PRO A 5 -39.35 -2.29 -11.82
C PRO A 5 -38.16 -1.61 -11.10
N PHE A 6 -38.46 -0.79 -10.11
CA PHE A 6 -37.48 -0.35 -9.11
C PHE A 6 -37.04 -1.60 -8.34
N THR A 7 -35.86 -2.12 -8.63
CA THR A 7 -35.25 -3.13 -7.78
C THR A 7 -34.89 -2.45 -6.45
N ALA A 8 -35.70 -2.71 -5.43
CA ALA A 8 -35.40 -2.28 -4.07
C ALA A 8 -34.05 -2.88 -3.65
N GLN A 9 -33.04 -2.03 -3.52
CA GLN A 9 -31.75 -2.44 -3.03
C GLN A 9 -31.92 -2.87 -1.57
N ALA A 10 -31.61 -4.12 -1.25
CA ALA A 10 -31.76 -4.64 0.10
C ALA A 10 -30.95 -3.78 1.09
N GLN A 11 -31.57 -3.41 2.21
CA GLN A 11 -30.87 -2.67 3.28
C GLN A 11 -29.69 -3.50 3.78
N PRO A 12 -28.51 -2.87 4.00
CA PRO A 12 -27.33 -3.59 4.51
C PRO A 12 -27.62 -4.16 5.89
N LYS A 13 -27.13 -5.40 6.15
CA LYS A 13 -27.27 -6.10 7.43
C LYS A 13 -26.39 -5.52 8.55
N GLY A 14 -25.47 -4.63 8.21
CA GLY A 14 -24.54 -3.95 9.10
C GLY A 14 -23.67 -2.96 8.32
N PHE A 15 -22.90 -2.15 9.04
CA PHE A 15 -22.02 -1.15 8.45
C PHE A 15 -20.70 -1.06 9.23
N VAL A 16 -19.58 -1.04 8.53
CA VAL A 16 -18.22 -0.83 9.06
C VAL A 16 -17.58 0.34 8.33
N LEU A 17 -17.04 1.30 9.07
CA LEU A 17 -16.25 2.40 8.53
C LEU A 17 -14.77 2.15 8.82
N MET A 18 -13.94 2.17 7.79
CA MET A 18 -12.50 1.92 7.87
C MET A 18 -11.70 3.17 7.48
N ALA A 19 -10.65 3.50 8.22
CA ALA A 19 -9.64 4.44 7.77
C ALA A 19 -8.51 3.67 7.06
N SER A 20 -8.22 4.02 5.81
CA SER A 20 -7.18 3.35 5.03
C SER A 20 -6.21 4.33 4.41
N THR A 21 -4.99 3.86 4.12
CA THR A 21 -4.00 4.64 3.38
C THR A 21 -4.34 4.77 1.90
N ILE A 22 -3.91 5.88 1.30
CA ILE A 22 -4.27 6.27 -0.08
C ILE A 22 -3.78 5.24 -1.12
N GLY A 23 -2.58 4.69 -0.98
CA GLY A 23 -2.00 3.77 -1.97
C GLY A 23 -2.88 2.54 -2.27
N PRO A 24 -3.31 1.75 -1.28
CA PRO A 24 -4.24 0.65 -1.48
C PRO A 24 -5.61 1.07 -2.03
N ILE A 25 -6.10 2.27 -1.67
CA ILE A 25 -7.35 2.83 -2.21
C ILE A 25 -7.19 3.12 -3.70
N ASP A 26 -6.17 3.86 -4.09
CA ASP A 26 -5.90 4.25 -5.48
C ASP A 26 -5.61 3.03 -6.37
N ALA A 27 -4.98 1.99 -5.81
CA ALA A 27 -4.77 0.72 -6.51
C ALA A 27 -6.08 -0.06 -6.73
N GLY A 28 -7.16 0.24 -5.97
CA GLY A 28 -8.47 -0.38 -6.08
C GLY A 28 -8.65 -1.65 -5.24
N ILE A 29 -7.62 -2.13 -4.52
CA ILE A 29 -7.74 -3.35 -3.70
C ILE A 29 -8.72 -3.17 -2.55
N VAL A 30 -8.78 -1.98 -1.95
CA VAL A 30 -9.69 -1.70 -0.83
C VAL A 30 -11.14 -1.89 -1.28
N ALA A 31 -11.53 -1.27 -2.40
CA ALA A 31 -12.87 -1.42 -2.97
C ALA A 31 -13.19 -2.88 -3.34
N ALA A 32 -12.25 -3.59 -3.96
CA ALA A 32 -12.43 -5.00 -4.31
C ALA A 32 -12.70 -5.89 -3.09
N LEU A 33 -12.00 -5.66 -1.96
CA LEU A 33 -12.21 -6.38 -0.71
C LEU A 33 -13.55 -6.03 -0.05
N GLU A 34 -13.93 -4.75 -0.05
CA GLU A 34 -15.21 -4.27 0.47
C GLU A 34 -16.39 -4.86 -0.30
N ASP A 35 -16.35 -4.79 -1.62
CA ASP A 35 -17.44 -5.26 -2.50
C ASP A 35 -17.63 -6.78 -2.39
N GLN A 36 -16.53 -7.55 -2.37
CA GLN A 36 -16.63 -9.00 -2.24
C GLN A 36 -17.17 -9.40 -0.87
N PHE A 37 -16.73 -8.74 0.20
CA PHE A 37 -17.26 -8.99 1.55
C PHE A 37 -18.75 -8.63 1.67
N GLU A 38 -19.17 -7.46 1.14
CA GLU A 38 -20.56 -7.03 1.14
C GLU A 38 -21.44 -8.02 0.37
N LYS A 39 -20.98 -8.49 -0.79
CA LYS A 39 -21.66 -9.51 -1.61
C LYS A 39 -21.87 -10.82 -0.86
N GLU A 40 -20.87 -11.30 -0.11
CA GLU A 40 -20.98 -12.58 0.60
C GLU A 40 -21.79 -12.50 1.90
N THR A 41 -21.75 -11.36 2.58
CA THR A 41 -22.28 -11.26 3.96
C THR A 41 -23.48 -10.33 4.11
N GLY A 42 -23.66 -9.40 3.18
CA GLY A 42 -24.61 -8.30 3.27
C GLY A 42 -24.20 -7.20 4.26
N VAL A 43 -23.02 -7.27 4.87
CA VAL A 43 -22.46 -6.22 5.71
C VAL A 43 -21.70 -5.26 4.84
N ARG A 44 -22.07 -3.99 4.85
CA ARG A 44 -21.42 -2.93 4.08
C ARG A 44 -20.15 -2.45 4.77
N VAL A 45 -19.06 -2.34 4.01
CA VAL A 45 -17.83 -1.68 4.44
C VAL A 45 -17.59 -0.47 3.55
N ARG A 46 -17.15 0.64 4.14
CA ARG A 46 -16.71 1.84 3.41
C ARG A 46 -15.47 2.40 4.07
N HIS A 47 -14.68 3.11 3.30
CA HIS A 47 -13.43 3.68 3.78
C HIS A 47 -13.37 5.21 3.69
N VAL A 48 -12.49 5.78 4.51
CA VAL A 48 -11.97 7.14 4.38
C VAL A 48 -10.47 7.05 4.13
N GLY A 49 -9.99 7.80 3.13
CA GLY A 49 -8.59 7.81 2.73
C GLY A 49 -7.79 8.87 3.45
N ALA A 50 -6.62 8.50 4.00
CA ALA A 50 -5.67 9.43 4.60
C ALA A 50 -4.24 8.85 4.54
N GLY A 51 -3.21 9.66 4.87
CA GLY A 51 -1.89 9.09 5.19
C GLY A 51 -1.93 8.34 6.52
N THR A 52 -0.99 7.40 6.76
CA THR A 52 -1.00 6.56 7.98
C THR A 52 -1.20 7.36 9.27
N GLY A 53 -0.43 8.44 9.47
CA GLY A 53 -0.53 9.24 10.68
C GLY A 53 -1.89 9.91 10.86
N GLU A 54 -2.51 10.38 9.79
CA GLU A 54 -3.84 11.00 9.84
C GLU A 54 -4.95 9.96 10.01
N ALA A 55 -4.83 8.80 9.35
CA ALA A 55 -5.75 7.68 9.55
C ALA A 55 -5.80 7.23 11.02
N LEU A 56 -4.63 7.14 11.67
CA LEU A 56 -4.56 6.84 13.10
C LEU A 56 -5.19 7.95 13.96
N LYS A 57 -4.93 9.24 13.67
CA LYS A 57 -5.55 10.37 14.40
C LYS A 57 -7.07 10.42 14.27
N ILE A 58 -7.63 10.09 13.10
CA ILE A 58 -9.07 9.95 12.90
C ILE A 58 -9.61 8.86 13.83
N SER A 59 -8.87 7.75 13.92
CA SER A 59 -9.26 6.57 14.69
C SER A 59 -9.11 6.76 16.21
N GLU A 60 -8.19 7.61 16.67
CA GLU A 60 -8.04 8.02 18.09
C GLU A 60 -9.29 8.71 18.65
N LYS A 61 -10.20 9.16 17.79
CA LYS A 61 -11.48 9.77 18.17
C LYS A 61 -12.65 8.78 18.20
N GLY A 62 -12.43 7.51 17.82
CA GLY A 62 -13.49 6.51 17.71
C GLY A 62 -14.47 6.77 16.57
N ASN A 63 -14.06 7.51 15.53
CA ASN A 63 -14.90 7.88 14.38
C ASN A 63 -14.92 6.81 13.27
N VAL A 64 -14.08 5.78 13.40
CA VAL A 64 -14.04 4.62 12.51
C VAL A 64 -13.96 3.34 13.34
N ASP A 65 -14.25 2.21 12.73
CA ASP A 65 -14.30 0.90 13.37
C ASP A 65 -13.00 0.11 13.18
N LEU A 66 -12.30 0.37 12.08
CA LEU A 66 -11.11 -0.36 11.64
C LEU A 66 -10.09 0.59 11.03
N VAL A 67 -8.82 0.26 11.18
CA VAL A 67 -7.70 0.96 10.51
C VAL A 67 -6.96 -0.03 9.62
N MET A 68 -6.59 0.38 8.38
CA MET A 68 -5.73 -0.35 7.45
C MET A 68 -4.55 0.55 7.05
N VAL A 69 -3.38 0.30 7.60
CA VAL A 69 -2.22 1.20 7.52
C VAL A 69 -0.89 0.43 7.39
N HIS A 70 0.22 1.14 7.18
CA HIS A 70 1.52 0.56 6.89
C HIS A 70 2.71 1.34 7.52
N ALA A 71 2.64 1.63 8.82
CA ALA A 71 3.78 2.22 9.56
C ALA A 71 3.89 1.56 10.94
N LYS A 72 4.63 0.45 11.00
CA LYS A 72 4.72 -0.45 12.16
C LYS A 72 4.89 0.26 13.49
N SER A 73 5.83 1.21 13.60
CA SER A 73 6.07 1.92 14.85
C SER A 73 4.90 2.77 15.33
N LEU A 74 4.18 3.43 14.39
CA LEU A 74 2.98 4.20 14.72
C LEU A 74 1.81 3.28 15.08
N GLU A 75 1.69 2.14 14.41
CA GLU A 75 0.68 1.12 14.67
C GLU A 75 0.84 0.50 16.07
N GLU A 76 2.09 0.12 16.41
CA GLU A 76 2.43 -0.43 17.72
C GLU A 76 2.16 0.59 18.84
N LYS A 77 2.50 1.87 18.62
CA LYS A 77 2.17 2.94 19.55
C LYS A 77 0.65 3.12 19.73
N PHE A 78 -0.12 3.12 18.64
CA PHE A 78 -1.58 3.26 18.66
C PHE A 78 -2.24 2.13 19.50
N VAL A 79 -1.74 0.90 19.38
CA VAL A 79 -2.20 -0.25 20.16
C VAL A 79 -1.76 -0.11 21.62
N ALA A 80 -0.50 0.25 21.88
CA ALA A 80 0.04 0.44 23.24
C ALA A 80 -0.69 1.54 24.01
N ASP A 81 -1.11 2.62 23.34
CA ASP A 81 -1.91 3.72 23.91
C ASP A 81 -3.40 3.33 24.13
N GLY A 82 -3.77 2.09 23.76
CA GLY A 82 -5.10 1.51 23.97
C GLY A 82 -6.17 2.02 23.00
N PHE A 83 -5.82 2.67 21.89
CA PHE A 83 -6.76 3.09 20.86
C PHE A 83 -7.20 1.94 19.95
N GLY A 84 -6.31 1.00 19.66
CA GLY A 84 -6.58 -0.24 18.96
C GLY A 84 -6.52 -1.46 19.87
N THR A 85 -7.05 -2.60 19.41
CA THR A 85 -7.01 -3.85 20.17
C THR A 85 -5.71 -4.62 19.91
N GLU A 86 -5.35 -4.80 18.67
CA GLU A 86 -4.18 -5.56 18.22
C GLU A 86 -3.80 -5.17 16.78
N ARG A 87 -2.55 -5.44 16.42
CA ARG A 87 -2.04 -5.30 15.06
C ARG A 87 -2.12 -6.63 14.35
N ILE A 88 -2.89 -6.72 13.26
CA ILE A 88 -3.15 -7.95 12.52
C ILE A 88 -2.50 -7.83 11.13
N PRO A 89 -1.52 -8.67 10.78
CA PRO A 89 -0.94 -8.69 9.44
C PRO A 89 -2.02 -9.03 8.39
N LEU A 90 -2.03 -8.29 7.27
CA LEU A 90 -3.01 -8.50 6.20
C LEU A 90 -2.35 -8.88 4.88
N MET A 91 -1.56 -7.97 4.34
CA MET A 91 -0.95 -8.08 3.02
C MET A 91 0.29 -7.20 2.95
N TYR A 92 1.04 -7.33 1.86
CA TYR A 92 2.08 -6.37 1.51
C TYR A 92 2.04 -6.09 0.01
N ASN A 93 2.55 -4.93 -0.39
CA ASN A 93 3.00 -4.64 -1.73
C ASN A 93 4.48 -4.30 -1.68
N ASP A 94 5.10 -4.06 -2.81
CA ASP A 94 6.51 -3.72 -2.84
C ASP A 94 6.80 -2.46 -3.65
N PHE A 95 7.90 -1.83 -3.30
CA PHE A 95 8.55 -0.83 -4.11
C PHE A 95 9.59 -1.50 -5.00
N VAL A 96 9.97 -0.79 -6.05
CA VAL A 96 11.05 -1.17 -6.98
C VAL A 96 11.92 0.05 -7.26
N ILE A 97 13.19 -0.19 -7.59
CA ILE A 97 14.02 0.87 -8.16
C ILE A 97 14.01 0.69 -9.67
N VAL A 98 13.54 1.71 -10.36
CA VAL A 98 13.55 1.77 -11.82
C VAL A 98 14.58 2.80 -12.29
N GLY A 99 15.03 2.66 -13.53
CA GLY A 99 16.00 3.58 -14.11
C GLY A 99 16.21 3.30 -15.58
N PRO A 100 17.06 4.08 -16.27
CA PRO A 100 17.32 3.93 -17.69
C PRO A 100 17.85 2.54 -18.03
N ALA A 101 17.46 2.01 -19.20
CA ALA A 101 17.88 0.67 -19.64
C ALA A 101 19.40 0.53 -19.78
N ALA A 102 20.10 1.64 -20.07
CA ALA A 102 21.57 1.69 -20.14
C ALA A 102 22.25 1.54 -18.78
N ASP A 103 21.51 1.77 -17.69
CA ASP A 103 21.95 1.64 -16.30
C ASP A 103 23.34 2.28 -16.00
N PRO A 104 23.51 3.59 -16.19
CA PRO A 104 24.80 4.23 -16.03
C PRO A 104 25.38 4.12 -14.59
N ALA A 105 24.51 3.91 -13.58
CA ALA A 105 24.95 3.64 -12.22
C ALA A 105 25.38 2.17 -12.01
N GLY A 106 24.97 1.23 -12.90
CA GLY A 106 25.31 -0.17 -12.82
C GLY A 106 24.67 -0.89 -11.64
N ILE A 107 23.39 -0.64 -11.38
CA ILE A 107 22.64 -1.20 -10.24
C ILE A 107 21.80 -2.42 -10.59
N LYS A 108 21.66 -2.73 -11.87
CA LYS A 108 20.79 -3.81 -12.35
C LYS A 108 21.15 -5.15 -11.70
N GLY A 109 20.15 -5.78 -11.09
CA GLY A 109 20.30 -7.08 -10.45
C GLY A 109 20.98 -7.03 -9.07
N MET A 110 21.26 -5.85 -8.52
CA MET A 110 21.73 -5.73 -7.12
C MET A 110 20.64 -6.25 -6.18
N LYS A 111 21.08 -6.91 -5.10
CA LYS A 111 20.17 -7.58 -4.16
C LYS A 111 19.62 -6.65 -3.10
N THR A 112 20.31 -5.54 -2.80
CA THR A 112 19.88 -4.59 -1.77
C THR A 112 19.63 -3.22 -2.36
N ALA A 113 18.49 -2.64 -2.02
CA ALA A 113 18.10 -1.30 -2.45
C ALA A 113 19.05 -0.23 -1.88
N ALA A 114 19.53 -0.44 -0.64
CA ALA A 114 20.46 0.49 0.01
C ALA A 114 21.79 0.59 -0.74
N GLU A 115 22.39 -0.53 -1.14
CA GLU A 115 23.62 -0.53 -1.95
C GLU A 115 23.41 0.09 -3.33
N ALA A 116 22.26 -0.19 -3.95
CA ALA A 116 21.91 0.39 -5.25
C ALA A 116 21.78 1.92 -5.15
N LEU A 117 21.06 2.43 -4.17
CA LEU A 117 20.92 3.87 -3.93
C LEU A 117 22.29 4.52 -3.62
N LYS A 118 23.11 3.89 -2.79
CA LYS A 118 24.46 4.36 -2.51
C LYS A 118 25.27 4.51 -3.81
N LYS A 119 25.20 3.50 -4.69
CA LYS A 119 25.91 3.51 -5.96
C LYS A 119 25.39 4.59 -6.94
N ILE A 120 24.06 4.84 -6.97
CA ILE A 120 23.47 5.97 -7.71
C ILE A 120 24.08 7.29 -7.24
N SER A 121 24.12 7.51 -5.93
CA SER A 121 24.71 8.70 -5.30
C SER A 121 26.20 8.86 -5.62
N GLU A 122 26.99 7.80 -5.47
CA GLU A 122 28.44 7.81 -5.77
C GLU A 122 28.75 8.13 -7.22
N LYS A 123 27.88 7.73 -8.14
CA LYS A 123 27.98 8.02 -9.58
C LYS A 123 27.41 9.39 -9.95
N GLY A 124 26.71 10.05 -9.04
CA GLY A 124 25.98 11.28 -9.36
C GLY A 124 24.93 11.09 -10.45
N ALA A 125 24.36 9.86 -10.56
CA ALA A 125 23.41 9.54 -11.60
C ALA A 125 22.04 10.19 -11.30
N PRO A 126 21.32 10.75 -12.29
CA PRO A 126 20.08 11.47 -12.06
C PRO A 126 19.04 10.64 -11.31
N PHE A 127 18.51 11.19 -10.24
CA PHE A 127 17.47 10.56 -9.42
C PHE A 127 16.31 11.54 -9.19
N ILE A 128 15.09 11.07 -9.42
CA ILE A 128 13.88 11.85 -9.19
C ILE A 128 13.20 11.38 -7.91
N SER A 129 13.00 12.31 -6.99
CA SER A 129 12.22 12.12 -5.79
C SER A 129 10.82 12.72 -5.93
N ARG A 130 9.84 12.06 -5.36
CA ARG A 130 8.49 12.58 -5.28
C ARG A 130 8.38 13.81 -4.36
N GLY A 131 9.12 13.84 -3.25
CA GLY A 131 9.32 15.00 -2.38
C GLY A 131 8.10 15.51 -1.59
N ASP A 132 6.96 14.80 -1.61
CA ASP A 132 5.64 15.28 -1.15
C ASP A 132 5.20 14.72 0.21
N LYS A 133 6.07 13.97 0.90
CA LYS A 133 5.80 13.27 2.17
C LYS A 133 4.72 12.17 2.07
N SER A 134 4.41 11.70 0.86
CA SER A 134 3.58 10.51 0.65
C SER A 134 4.28 9.24 1.11
N GLY A 135 3.54 8.12 1.14
CA GLY A 135 4.12 6.80 1.48
C GLY A 135 5.31 6.42 0.60
N THR A 136 5.27 6.72 -0.71
CA THR A 136 6.39 6.49 -1.62
C THR A 136 7.62 7.34 -1.25
N HIS A 137 7.43 8.63 -0.97
CA HIS A 137 8.52 9.49 -0.55
C HIS A 137 9.09 9.10 0.82
N VAL A 138 8.25 8.70 1.77
CA VAL A 138 8.71 8.20 3.07
C VAL A 138 9.56 6.95 2.90
N ALA A 139 9.08 5.96 2.11
CA ALA A 139 9.84 4.75 1.81
C ALA A 139 11.18 5.05 1.13
N GLU A 140 11.20 5.96 0.17
CA GLU A 140 12.43 6.45 -0.48
C GLU A 140 13.43 7.00 0.56
N MET A 141 12.96 7.88 1.46
CA MET A 141 13.83 8.48 2.49
C MET A 141 14.35 7.47 3.51
N GLU A 142 13.55 6.46 3.86
CA GLU A 142 14.00 5.34 4.71
C GLU A 142 15.07 4.49 4.03
N LEU A 143 14.95 4.26 2.71
CA LEU A 143 15.97 3.56 1.94
C LEU A 143 17.26 4.35 1.83
N TRP A 144 17.19 5.68 1.62
CA TRP A 144 18.36 6.57 1.65
C TRP A 144 19.07 6.56 3.02
N ALA A 145 18.29 6.57 4.10
CA ALA A 145 18.83 6.46 5.46
C ALA A 145 19.54 5.12 5.67
N LYS A 146 18.97 4.01 5.21
CA LYS A 146 19.63 2.69 5.24
C LYS A 146 20.90 2.64 4.39
N ALA A 147 20.93 3.36 3.28
CA ALA A 147 22.13 3.52 2.44
C ALA A 147 23.23 4.37 3.09
N GLY A 148 22.94 5.04 4.20
CA GLY A 148 23.84 6.01 4.84
C GLY A 148 24.07 7.26 4.01
N VAL A 149 23.15 7.61 3.12
CA VAL A 149 23.22 8.74 2.19
C VAL A 149 22.17 9.78 2.54
N LYS A 150 22.57 11.02 2.61
CA LYS A 150 21.64 12.17 2.63
C LYS A 150 21.54 12.71 1.21
N PRO A 151 20.49 12.41 0.45
CA PRO A 151 20.43 12.79 -0.96
C PRO A 151 20.36 14.31 -1.10
N ALA A 152 21.25 14.86 -1.93
CA ALA A 152 21.34 16.29 -2.20
C ALA A 152 22.26 16.55 -3.42
N GLY A 153 22.14 17.73 -3.99
CA GLY A 153 22.97 18.15 -5.12
C GLY A 153 22.31 17.98 -6.48
N ALA A 154 23.03 18.24 -7.55
CA ALA A 154 22.50 18.31 -8.91
C ALA A 154 21.92 16.98 -9.44
N TRP A 155 22.33 15.85 -8.90
CA TRP A 155 21.85 14.52 -9.31
C TRP A 155 20.50 14.14 -8.66
N TYR A 156 20.10 14.81 -7.58
CA TYR A 156 18.88 14.53 -6.84
C TYR A 156 17.86 15.63 -7.04
N THR A 157 16.83 15.36 -7.81
CA THR A 157 15.79 16.33 -8.16
C THR A 157 14.49 15.99 -7.46
N VAL A 158 13.98 16.92 -6.67
CA VAL A 158 12.60 16.84 -6.14
C VAL A 158 11.65 17.32 -7.24
N TYR A 159 10.73 16.44 -7.64
CA TYR A 159 9.76 16.76 -8.68
C TYR A 159 8.72 17.76 -8.18
N GLU A 160 8.61 18.92 -8.84
CA GLU A 160 7.72 20.01 -8.41
C GLU A 160 6.26 19.59 -8.32
N LYS A 161 5.83 18.68 -9.22
CA LYS A 161 4.46 18.15 -9.27
C LYS A 161 4.32 16.79 -8.57
N GLY A 162 5.23 16.43 -7.68
CA GLY A 162 5.18 15.15 -6.96
C GLY A 162 3.88 14.92 -6.19
N LYS A 163 3.22 16.01 -5.74
CA LYS A 163 1.89 15.94 -5.09
C LYS A 163 0.78 15.41 -6.00
N GLU A 164 0.96 15.44 -7.32
CA GLU A 164 0.01 14.87 -8.29
C GLU A 164 0.05 13.33 -8.30
N GLY A 165 1.03 12.70 -7.66
CA GLY A 165 1.08 11.26 -7.42
C GLY A 165 2.20 10.51 -8.13
N ASN A 166 2.14 9.18 -8.02
CA ASN A 166 3.17 8.28 -8.54
C ASN A 166 3.22 8.25 -10.07
N VAL A 167 2.07 8.26 -10.74
CA VAL A 167 1.99 8.21 -12.21
C VAL A 167 2.70 9.38 -12.88
N PRO A 168 2.42 10.66 -12.56
CA PRO A 168 3.15 11.79 -13.14
C PRO A 168 4.63 11.79 -12.75
N THR A 169 4.98 11.39 -11.52
CA THR A 169 6.38 11.28 -11.10
C THR A 169 7.15 10.26 -11.95
N LEU A 170 6.57 9.07 -12.18
CA LEU A 170 7.23 8.03 -12.97
C LEU A 170 7.38 8.44 -14.46
N LYS A 171 6.40 9.12 -15.03
CA LYS A 171 6.50 9.65 -16.39
C LYS A 171 7.61 10.70 -16.50
N TYR A 172 7.68 11.64 -15.56
CA TYR A 172 8.75 12.62 -15.52
C TYR A 172 10.13 11.96 -15.35
N THR A 173 10.22 10.92 -14.53
CA THR A 173 11.45 10.13 -14.39
C THR A 173 11.89 9.51 -15.73
N ASP A 174 10.93 8.99 -16.50
CA ASP A 174 11.18 8.43 -17.83
C ASP A 174 11.68 9.49 -18.82
N GLU A 175 11.05 10.67 -18.83
CA GLU A 175 11.46 11.82 -19.67
C GLU A 175 12.88 12.30 -19.34
N GLN A 176 13.29 12.22 -18.07
CA GLN A 176 14.62 12.62 -17.60
C GLN A 176 15.66 11.50 -17.70
N GLU A 177 15.30 10.29 -18.15
CA GLU A 177 16.15 9.11 -18.15
C GLU A 177 16.85 8.90 -16.80
N ALA A 178 16.09 9.08 -15.72
CA ALA A 178 16.58 9.08 -14.34
C ALA A 178 16.17 7.81 -13.58
N TYR A 179 16.70 7.67 -12.37
CA TYR A 179 16.31 6.64 -11.41
C TYR A 179 15.21 7.15 -10.48
N THR A 180 14.38 6.25 -9.95
CA THR A 180 13.44 6.54 -8.85
C THR A 180 13.06 5.29 -8.10
N VAL A 181 12.56 5.47 -6.88
CA VAL A 181 11.82 4.45 -6.11
C VAL A 181 10.34 4.64 -6.38
N ILE A 182 9.66 3.59 -6.80
CA ILE A 182 8.22 3.63 -7.11
C ILE A 182 7.55 2.33 -6.69
N ASP A 183 6.25 2.35 -6.39
CA ASP A 183 5.51 1.11 -6.16
C ASP A 183 5.35 0.30 -7.46
N ARG A 184 5.42 -1.03 -7.33
CA ARG A 184 5.30 -1.95 -8.46
C ARG A 184 3.98 -1.77 -9.23
N ALA A 185 2.88 -1.48 -8.55
CA ALA A 185 1.58 -1.32 -9.19
C ALA A 185 1.58 -0.13 -10.16
N THR A 186 2.17 1.01 -9.78
CA THR A 186 2.34 2.16 -10.66
C THR A 186 3.21 1.80 -11.86
N TRP A 187 4.35 1.13 -11.64
CA TRP A 187 5.22 0.71 -12.74
C TRP A 187 4.48 -0.23 -13.71
N LEU A 188 3.77 -1.25 -13.21
CA LEU A 188 2.99 -2.18 -14.02
C LEU A 188 1.91 -1.47 -14.85
N SER A 189 1.29 -0.43 -14.29
CA SER A 189 0.25 0.35 -15.00
C SER A 189 0.79 1.16 -16.18
N LEU A 190 2.09 1.43 -16.20
CA LEU A 190 2.76 2.25 -17.22
C LEU A 190 3.82 1.48 -18.03
N ARG A 191 4.11 0.22 -17.73
CA ARG A 191 5.25 -0.54 -18.31
C ARG A 191 5.31 -0.52 -19.84
N ASP A 192 4.14 -0.49 -20.49
CA ASP A 192 4.07 -0.47 -21.97
C ASP A 192 4.14 0.98 -22.55
N LYS A 193 4.26 1.99 -21.67
CA LYS A 193 4.26 3.43 -22.02
C LYS A 193 5.53 4.15 -21.59
N ILE A 194 6.42 3.48 -20.87
CA ILE A 194 7.70 4.00 -20.38
C ILE A 194 8.84 3.10 -20.79
N LYS A 195 10.06 3.63 -20.76
CA LYS A 195 11.29 2.92 -21.15
C LYS A 195 12.12 2.46 -19.93
N LEU A 196 11.66 2.75 -18.72
CA LEU A 196 12.39 2.43 -17.49
C LEU A 196 12.10 0.98 -17.05
N PRO A 197 13.05 0.04 -17.17
CA PRO A 197 12.92 -1.29 -16.57
C PRO A 197 13.06 -1.23 -15.04
N ILE A 198 12.56 -2.27 -14.37
CA ILE A 198 12.92 -2.56 -12.99
C ILE A 198 14.40 -3.00 -12.97
N LEU A 199 15.20 -2.35 -12.13
CA LEU A 199 16.62 -2.65 -11.97
C LEU A 199 16.92 -3.34 -10.65
N VAL A 200 16.18 -2.97 -9.57
CA VAL A 200 16.31 -3.60 -8.26
C VAL A 200 14.93 -3.92 -7.70
N GLU A 201 14.76 -5.13 -7.23
CA GLU A 201 13.53 -5.67 -6.64
C GLU A 201 13.84 -6.80 -5.65
N LYS A 202 12.81 -7.27 -4.94
CA LYS A 202 12.89 -8.44 -4.04
C LYS A 202 13.82 -8.27 -2.83
N ASP A 203 14.17 -7.03 -2.50
CA ASP A 203 14.79 -6.71 -1.20
C ASP A 203 13.70 -6.57 -0.15
N GLU A 204 13.91 -7.16 1.03
CA GLU A 204 12.99 -7.03 2.16
C GLU A 204 12.74 -5.56 2.55
N ALA A 205 13.74 -4.69 2.36
CA ALA A 205 13.62 -3.25 2.59
C ALA A 205 12.66 -2.53 1.63
N LEU A 206 12.30 -3.16 0.52
CA LEU A 206 11.33 -2.65 -0.45
C LEU A 206 9.90 -3.10 -0.13
N LEU A 207 9.69 -4.00 0.84
CA LEU A 207 8.37 -4.49 1.20
C LEU A 207 7.60 -3.47 2.04
N ASN A 208 6.35 -3.25 1.68
CA ASN A 208 5.44 -2.36 2.35
C ASN A 208 4.32 -3.18 3.01
N PHE A 209 4.51 -3.54 4.27
CA PHE A 209 3.57 -4.34 5.04
C PHE A 209 2.38 -3.54 5.51
N ILE A 210 1.19 -4.00 5.18
CA ILE A 210 -0.10 -3.41 5.52
C ILE A 210 -0.77 -4.25 6.59
N SER A 211 -1.23 -3.59 7.65
CA SER A 211 -1.90 -4.23 8.80
C SER A 211 -3.29 -3.68 9.02
N LEU A 212 -4.10 -4.49 9.68
CA LEU A 212 -5.40 -4.11 10.22
C LEU A 212 -5.28 -3.85 11.73
N ILE A 213 -5.99 -2.84 12.23
CA ILE A 213 -6.09 -2.58 13.67
C ILE A 213 -7.56 -2.26 13.98
N PRO A 214 -8.30 -3.18 14.61
CA PRO A 214 -9.64 -2.90 15.10
C PRO A 214 -9.59 -1.82 16.19
N VAL A 215 -10.44 -0.81 16.09
CA VAL A 215 -10.56 0.24 17.11
C VAL A 215 -11.11 -0.35 18.41
N ASN A 216 -10.57 0.07 19.54
CA ASN A 216 -10.82 -0.56 20.83
C ASN A 216 -12.24 -0.27 21.35
N PRO A 217 -13.16 -1.25 21.41
CA PRO A 217 -14.53 -1.05 21.84
C PRO A 217 -14.66 -0.73 23.34
N LYS A 218 -13.67 -1.07 24.16
CA LYS A 218 -13.66 -0.69 25.59
C LYS A 218 -13.43 0.82 25.77
N LYS A 219 -12.65 1.42 24.88
CA LYS A 219 -12.39 2.87 24.88
C LYS A 219 -13.47 3.64 24.11
N PHE A 220 -14.00 3.04 23.04
CA PHE A 220 -14.99 3.62 22.13
C PHE A 220 -16.21 2.73 21.97
N PRO A 221 -17.20 2.78 22.90
CA PRO A 221 -18.34 1.85 22.89
C PRO A 221 -19.26 1.96 21.67
N LYS A 222 -19.13 3.03 20.87
CA LYS A 222 -19.95 3.25 19.66
C LYS A 222 -19.41 2.55 18.41
N VAL A 223 -18.17 2.04 18.40
CA VAL A 223 -17.61 1.35 17.25
C VAL A 223 -18.32 0.01 17.01
N ASN A 224 -18.56 -0.33 15.78
CA ASN A 224 -19.18 -1.60 15.41
C ASN A 224 -18.15 -2.76 15.43
N HIS A 225 -17.68 -3.09 16.61
CA HIS A 225 -16.67 -4.13 16.80
C HIS A 225 -17.12 -5.50 16.28
N LYS A 226 -18.41 -5.84 16.41
CA LYS A 226 -18.95 -7.14 15.98
C LYS A 226 -18.78 -7.38 14.49
N ASP A 227 -19.19 -6.44 13.66
CA ASP A 227 -19.09 -6.61 12.20
C ASP A 227 -17.68 -6.33 11.70
N THR A 228 -16.92 -5.46 12.38
CA THR A 228 -15.49 -5.27 12.16
C THR A 228 -14.73 -6.58 12.30
N MET A 229 -14.95 -7.35 13.35
CA MET A 229 -14.27 -8.65 13.54
C MET A 229 -14.75 -9.71 12.55
N LYS A 230 -15.97 -9.62 12.01
CA LYS A 230 -16.38 -10.48 10.87
C LYS A 230 -15.56 -10.14 9.61
N PHE A 231 -15.40 -8.83 9.34
CA PHE A 231 -14.60 -8.38 8.19
C PHE A 231 -13.13 -8.77 8.35
N VAL A 232 -12.53 -8.55 9.51
CA VAL A 232 -11.15 -8.97 9.83
C VAL A 232 -10.96 -10.47 9.61
N LYS A 233 -11.84 -11.31 10.14
CA LYS A 233 -11.79 -12.77 9.96
C LYS A 233 -11.92 -13.17 8.50
N TRP A 234 -12.76 -12.47 7.73
CA TRP A 234 -12.91 -12.71 6.29
C TRP A 234 -11.63 -12.30 5.54
N LEU A 235 -11.06 -11.11 5.85
CA LEU A 235 -9.85 -10.59 5.22
C LEU A 235 -8.62 -11.49 5.44
N THR A 236 -8.51 -12.09 6.64
CA THR A 236 -7.36 -12.93 7.01
C THR A 236 -7.52 -14.41 6.60
N ASN A 237 -8.71 -14.80 6.14
CA ASN A 237 -8.98 -16.18 5.73
C ASN A 237 -8.34 -16.49 4.37
N PRO A 238 -7.54 -17.60 4.24
CA PRO A 238 -6.85 -17.97 3.01
C PRO A 238 -7.76 -18.17 1.80
N GLU A 239 -8.96 -18.74 1.99
CA GLU A 239 -9.92 -19.02 0.91
C GLU A 239 -10.86 -17.85 0.58
N LYS A 240 -10.72 -16.71 1.28
CA LYS A 240 -11.56 -15.51 1.12
C LYS A 240 -10.73 -14.28 0.83
N GLY A 241 -10.56 -13.38 1.78
CA GLY A 241 -9.86 -12.13 1.58
C GLY A 241 -8.42 -12.30 1.07
N GLN A 242 -7.68 -13.30 1.57
CA GLN A 242 -6.32 -13.56 1.09
C GLN A 242 -6.32 -14.07 -0.37
N LYS A 243 -7.32 -14.83 -0.77
CA LYS A 243 -7.50 -15.24 -2.17
C LYS A 243 -7.77 -14.03 -3.07
N VAL A 244 -8.65 -13.11 -2.67
CA VAL A 244 -8.88 -11.86 -3.42
C VAL A 244 -7.58 -11.07 -3.56
N ILE A 245 -6.78 -10.99 -2.50
CA ILE A 245 -5.50 -10.26 -2.52
C ILE A 245 -4.52 -10.87 -3.53
N VAL A 246 -4.34 -12.19 -3.55
CA VAL A 246 -3.37 -12.83 -4.47
C VAL A 246 -3.82 -12.81 -5.92
N GLU A 247 -5.13 -12.79 -6.17
CA GLU A 247 -5.70 -12.72 -7.52
C GLU A 247 -5.78 -11.28 -8.05
N PHE A 248 -5.69 -10.28 -7.16
CA PHE A 248 -5.87 -8.88 -7.53
C PHE A 248 -4.75 -8.38 -8.45
N GLY A 249 -5.12 -7.95 -9.64
CA GLY A 249 -4.21 -7.45 -10.67
C GLY A 249 -3.71 -8.52 -11.65
N VAL A 250 -3.84 -9.82 -11.34
CA VAL A 250 -3.30 -10.91 -12.18
C VAL A 250 -3.89 -10.89 -13.59
N GLU A 251 -5.20 -10.74 -13.73
CA GLU A 251 -5.86 -10.68 -15.04
C GLU A 251 -5.33 -9.52 -15.89
N ARG A 252 -5.15 -8.35 -15.29
CA ARG A 252 -4.76 -7.13 -16.01
C ARG A 252 -3.25 -7.03 -16.26
N TYR A 253 -2.43 -7.47 -15.31
CA TYR A 253 -0.99 -7.23 -15.34
C TYR A 253 -0.15 -8.51 -15.44
N GLY A 254 -0.78 -9.69 -15.38
CA GLY A 254 -0.11 -10.98 -15.36
C GLY A 254 0.64 -11.27 -14.04
N SER A 255 0.41 -10.44 -13.01
CA SER A 255 1.05 -10.53 -11.70
C SER A 255 0.16 -9.91 -10.62
N PRO A 256 0.15 -10.44 -9.38
CA PRO A 256 -0.50 -9.78 -8.27
C PRO A 256 0.09 -8.40 -8.00
N LEU A 257 -0.76 -7.45 -7.58
CA LEU A 257 -0.32 -6.14 -7.10
C LEU A 257 -0.09 -6.11 -5.59
N PHE A 258 -0.72 -7.03 -4.87
CA PHE A 258 -0.59 -7.22 -3.42
C PHE A 258 -0.38 -8.70 -3.14
N PHE A 259 0.33 -8.99 -2.06
CA PHE A 259 0.67 -10.34 -1.64
C PHE A 259 0.04 -10.63 -0.28
N PRO A 260 -0.61 -11.78 -0.11
CA PRO A 260 -1.18 -12.21 1.16
C PRO A 260 -0.13 -12.30 2.27
N ASN A 261 -0.50 -11.86 3.49
CA ASN A 261 0.41 -11.88 4.64
C ASN A 261 -0.30 -12.14 5.97
N SER A 262 -1.53 -12.64 5.98
CA SER A 262 -2.18 -13.00 7.23
C SER A 262 -1.46 -14.17 7.92
N THR A 263 -1.55 -14.24 9.24
CA THR A 263 -0.97 -15.35 10.01
C THR A 263 -1.48 -16.71 9.52
N GLN A 264 -2.78 -16.80 9.17
CA GLN A 264 -3.39 -18.00 8.62
C GLN A 264 -2.80 -18.37 7.25
N TRP A 265 -2.57 -17.39 6.39
CA TRP A 265 -1.94 -17.62 5.09
C TRP A 265 -0.50 -18.09 5.25
N GLN A 266 0.28 -17.44 6.11
CA GLN A 266 1.68 -17.82 6.37
C GLN A 266 1.78 -19.25 6.91
N ALA A 267 0.90 -19.65 7.85
CA ALA A 267 0.85 -21.01 8.35
C ALA A 267 0.59 -22.03 7.23
N LEU A 268 -0.38 -21.75 6.34
CA LEU A 268 -0.68 -22.61 5.20
C LEU A 268 0.48 -22.74 4.21
N GLN A 269 1.33 -21.72 4.06
CA GLN A 269 2.52 -21.79 3.19
C GLN A 269 3.68 -22.55 3.85
N ALA A 270 3.78 -22.52 5.16
CA ALA A 270 4.81 -23.26 5.91
C ALA A 270 4.59 -24.78 5.95
N GLU A 271 3.35 -25.22 5.70
CA GLU A 271 2.96 -26.64 5.65
C GLU A 271 3.16 -27.29 4.26
N LYS A 272 3.47 -26.50 3.24
CA LYS A 272 3.74 -26.94 1.85
C LYS A 272 5.23 -27.12 1.59
#